data_b752382eab4eb7accf8742c037cefc82
#
_entry.id   b752382eab4eb7accf8742c037cefc82
#
_cell.length_a   1.000
_cell.length_b   1.000
_cell.length_c   1.000
_cell.angle_alpha   90.00
_cell.angle_beta   90.00
_cell.angle_gamma   90.00
#
_symmetry.space_group_name_H-M   'P 1'
#
loop_
_entity.id
_entity.type
_entity.pdbx_description
1 polymer ?
#
loop_
_entity_poly.entity_id
_entity_poly.type
_entity_poly.pdbx_seq_one_letter_code
_entity_poly.pdbx_strand_id
1 'polypeptide(L)'
;TQSRSSAASDVYKRQIHIKEGDIYLLPSKVPHSPQRGANTVGIVVEYPRSNDMEDALEWYCEDCNHQLFRAPFILSNIETDMPIIFDKYYSSKDKCTCSKCGTTMKAPNKI
;
A
#
# COMPACT_ATOMS: atom_id res chain seq x y z
N THR A 1 -17.98 -8.67 -10.59
CA THR A 1 -16.99 -8.53 -9.52
C THR A 1 -16.07 -7.34 -9.80
N GLN A 2 -15.99 -6.41 -8.89
CA GLN A 2 -15.14 -5.24 -9.02
C GLN A 2 -13.93 -5.38 -8.11
N SER A 3 -12.73 -5.31 -8.66
CA SER A 3 -11.55 -5.07 -7.87
C SER A 3 -11.26 -3.57 -7.85
N ARG A 4 -10.89 -3.06 -6.68
CA ARG A 4 -10.51 -1.67 -6.53
C ARG A 4 -9.00 -1.59 -6.34
N SER A 5 -8.36 -0.81 -7.15
CA SER A 5 -6.98 -0.41 -6.92
C SER A 5 -6.98 1.05 -6.52
N SER A 6 -6.43 1.36 -5.37
CA SER A 6 -6.21 2.75 -4.98
C SER A 6 -4.74 3.08 -5.16
N ALA A 7 -4.45 4.01 -6.03
CA ALA A 7 -3.15 4.64 -6.12
C ALA A 7 -3.18 5.89 -5.24
N ALA A 8 -2.45 5.90 -4.15
CA ALA A 8 -2.24 7.09 -3.37
C ALA A 8 -1.05 7.84 -3.98
N SER A 9 -1.30 8.75 -4.91
CA SER A 9 -0.34 9.81 -5.14
C SER A 9 -0.53 10.85 -4.04
N ASP A 10 0.54 11.42 -3.58
CA ASP A 10 0.70 12.21 -2.37
C ASP A 10 -0.34 13.31 -2.11
N VAL A 11 -1.02 13.77 -3.12
CA VAL A 11 -1.96 14.90 -3.02
C VAL A 11 -3.40 14.48 -3.33
N TYR A 12 -3.64 13.40 -4.03
CA TYR A 12 -4.94 13.19 -4.66
C TYR A 12 -5.63 11.88 -4.33
N LYS A 13 -5.26 11.09 -3.37
CA LYS A 13 -5.94 9.82 -2.96
C LYS A 13 -6.90 9.27 -4.03
N ARG A 14 -6.42 9.21 -5.28
CA ARG A 14 -7.24 8.88 -6.44
C ARG A 14 -7.54 7.39 -6.45
N GLN A 15 -8.82 7.06 -6.54
CA GLN A 15 -9.25 5.68 -6.73
C GLN A 15 -9.38 5.36 -8.22
N ILE A 16 -8.86 4.19 -8.60
CA ILE A 16 -9.04 3.64 -9.94
C ILE A 16 -9.81 2.34 -9.80
N HIS A 17 -10.99 2.30 -10.42
CA HIS A 17 -11.83 1.12 -10.41
C HIS A 17 -11.45 0.22 -11.57
N ILE A 18 -11.04 -1.01 -11.26
CA ILE A 18 -10.71 -2.04 -12.24
C ILE A 18 -11.83 -3.08 -12.21
N LYS A 19 -12.57 -3.18 -13.31
CA LYS A 19 -13.69 -4.10 -13.46
C LYS A 19 -13.23 -5.40 -14.06
N GLU A 20 -14.08 -6.41 -14.02
CA GLU A 20 -13.83 -7.66 -14.73
C GLU A 20 -13.53 -7.42 -16.21
N GLY A 21 -12.45 -8.01 -16.69
CA GLY A 21 -11.96 -7.82 -18.07
C GLY A 21 -11.06 -6.62 -18.28
N ASP A 22 -10.95 -5.73 -17.31
CA ASP A 22 -10.08 -4.55 -17.44
C ASP A 22 -8.62 -4.92 -17.24
N ILE A 23 -7.76 -4.15 -17.92
CA ILE A 23 -6.31 -4.16 -17.74
C ILE A 23 -5.90 -2.75 -17.33
N TYR A 24 -5.08 -2.67 -16.30
CA TYR A 24 -4.53 -1.39 -15.83
C TYR A 24 -3.01 -1.44 -15.84
N LEU A 25 -2.40 -0.46 -16.50
CA LEU A 25 -0.95 -0.28 -16.49
C LEU A 25 -0.57 0.70 -15.39
N LEU A 26 0.07 0.19 -14.35
CA LEU A 26 0.59 1.01 -13.26
C LEU A 26 2.03 1.40 -13.56
N PRO A 27 2.33 2.70 -13.69
CA PRO A 27 3.72 3.15 -13.86
C PRO A 27 4.57 2.78 -12.65
N SER A 28 5.86 2.59 -12.87
CA SER A 28 6.80 2.32 -11.78
C SER A 28 6.90 3.51 -10.82
N LYS A 29 7.20 3.23 -9.54
CA LYS A 29 7.38 4.22 -8.47
C LYS A 29 6.16 5.08 -8.16
N VAL A 30 4.97 4.65 -8.56
CA VAL A 30 3.72 5.28 -8.14
C VAL A 30 3.23 4.59 -6.88
N PRO A 31 3.10 5.28 -5.76
CA PRO A 31 2.49 4.73 -4.56
C PRO A 31 1.06 4.27 -4.84
N HIS A 32 0.73 3.06 -4.42
CA HIS A 32 -0.58 2.47 -4.67
C HIS A 32 -0.94 1.46 -3.59
N SER A 33 -2.22 1.26 -3.40
CA SER A 33 -2.75 0.27 -2.47
C SER A 33 -3.85 -0.54 -3.16
N PRO A 34 -3.54 -1.75 -3.64
CA PRO A 34 -4.56 -2.60 -4.26
C PRO A 34 -5.60 -3.04 -3.23
N GLN A 35 -6.86 -2.90 -3.58
CA GLN A 35 -7.99 -3.36 -2.78
C GLN A 35 -8.80 -4.35 -3.59
N ARG A 36 -9.12 -5.50 -3.01
CA ARG A 36 -9.93 -6.52 -3.68
C ARG A 36 -11.20 -6.78 -2.90
N GLY A 37 -12.30 -6.87 -3.62
CA GLY A 37 -13.55 -7.33 -3.05
C GLY A 37 -13.54 -8.84 -2.80
N ALA A 38 -14.48 -9.31 -1.98
CA ALA A 38 -14.67 -10.74 -1.77
C ALA A 38 -15.02 -11.45 -3.09
N ASN A 39 -14.56 -12.68 -3.24
CA ASN A 39 -14.81 -13.52 -4.42
C ASN A 39 -14.29 -12.93 -5.74
N THR A 40 -13.23 -12.15 -5.69
CA THR A 40 -12.57 -11.60 -6.87
C THR A 40 -11.18 -12.19 -7.05
N VAL A 41 -10.77 -12.33 -8.30
CA VAL A 41 -9.43 -12.76 -8.67
C VAL A 41 -8.80 -11.69 -9.56
N GLY A 42 -7.56 -11.35 -9.28
CA GLY A 42 -6.80 -10.44 -10.13
C GLY A 42 -5.41 -11.02 -10.38
N ILE A 43 -4.86 -10.69 -11.52
CA ILE A 43 -3.51 -11.08 -11.91
C ILE A 43 -2.64 -9.83 -11.94
N VAL A 44 -1.49 -9.91 -11.30
CA VAL A 44 -0.47 -8.86 -11.35
C VAL A 44 0.72 -9.42 -12.10
N VAL A 45 1.14 -8.71 -13.13
CA VAL A 45 2.33 -9.06 -13.92
C VAL A 45 3.38 -8.01 -13.70
N GLU A 46 4.53 -8.41 -13.23
CA GLU A 46 5.64 -7.51 -12.90
C GLU A 46 6.94 -8.01 -13.54
N TYR A 47 7.86 -7.09 -13.80
CA TYR A 47 9.24 -7.48 -14.13
C TYR A 47 9.92 -8.13 -12.92
N PRO A 48 10.80 -9.13 -13.14
CA PRO A 48 11.59 -9.67 -12.06
C PRO A 48 12.48 -8.58 -11.45
N ARG A 49 12.61 -8.62 -10.12
CA ARG A 49 13.48 -7.69 -9.40
C ARG A 49 14.91 -8.22 -9.37
N SER A 50 15.87 -7.33 -9.60
CA SER A 50 17.27 -7.62 -9.32
C SER A 50 17.55 -7.46 -7.82
N ASN A 51 18.64 -8.05 -7.33
CA ASN A 51 18.98 -8.05 -5.90
C ASN A 51 19.27 -6.67 -5.30
N ASP A 52 19.42 -5.65 -6.13
CA ASP A 52 19.69 -4.27 -5.75
C ASP A 52 18.46 -3.37 -5.89
N MET A 53 17.35 -3.89 -6.39
CA MET A 53 16.10 -3.14 -6.48
C MET A 53 15.40 -3.07 -5.13
N GLU A 54 15.14 -1.86 -4.67
CA GLU A 54 14.48 -1.57 -3.42
C GLU A 54 13.00 -1.28 -3.64
N ASP A 55 12.15 -1.98 -2.91
CA ASP A 55 10.74 -1.65 -2.75
C ASP A 55 10.55 -0.82 -1.47
N ALA A 56 9.40 -0.22 -1.30
CA ALA A 56 9.07 0.47 -0.07
C ALA A 56 7.58 0.36 0.24
N LEU A 57 7.28 0.22 1.53
CA LEU A 57 5.93 0.40 2.06
C LEU A 57 5.81 1.79 2.67
N GLU A 58 4.74 2.47 2.36
CA GLU A 58 4.50 3.85 2.79
C GLU A 58 3.11 3.99 3.39
N TRP A 59 3.00 4.78 4.44
CA TRP A 59 1.74 5.10 5.07
C TRP A 59 1.56 6.61 5.16
N TYR A 60 0.34 7.05 4.89
CA TYR A 60 -0.03 8.45 4.86
C TYR A 60 -1.21 8.70 5.79
N CYS A 61 -1.27 9.90 6.37
CA CYS A 61 -2.39 10.32 7.19
C CYS A 61 -3.67 10.37 6.35
N GLU A 62 -4.73 9.75 6.84
CA GLU A 62 -6.03 9.75 6.17
C GLU A 62 -6.68 11.13 6.15
N ASP A 63 -6.35 12.00 7.11
CA ASP A 63 -6.93 13.34 7.20
C ASP A 63 -6.16 14.39 6.41
N CYS A 64 -4.84 14.45 6.55
CA CYS A 64 -4.04 15.51 5.95
C CYS A 64 -3.02 15.03 4.90
N ASN A 65 -2.97 13.73 4.65
CA ASN A 65 -2.08 13.10 3.68
C ASN A 65 -0.57 13.26 3.96
N HIS A 66 -0.20 13.63 5.18
CA HIS A 66 1.20 13.67 5.60
C HIS A 66 1.78 12.25 5.65
N GLN A 67 3.01 12.06 5.18
CA GLN A 67 3.66 10.75 5.26
C GLN A 67 3.96 10.40 6.73
N LEU A 68 3.45 9.26 7.19
CA LEU A 68 3.61 8.78 8.56
C LEU A 68 4.84 7.91 8.72
N PHE A 69 5.04 7.00 7.79
CA PHE A 69 6.10 6.00 7.87
C PHE A 69 6.47 5.52 6.47
N ARG A 70 7.74 5.30 6.26
CA ARG A 70 8.27 4.69 5.03
C ARG A 70 9.30 3.64 5.40
N ALA A 71 9.10 2.44 4.89
CA ALA A 71 10.00 1.32 5.12
C ALA A 71 10.52 0.78 3.79
N PRO A 72 11.73 1.15 3.37
CA PRO A 72 12.39 0.52 2.23
C PRO A 72 12.89 -0.87 2.58
N PHE A 73 12.84 -1.78 1.62
CA PHE A 73 13.31 -3.15 1.79
C PHE A 73 13.66 -3.80 0.46
N ILE A 74 14.48 -4.82 0.50
CA ILE A 74 14.75 -5.67 -0.66
C ILE A 74 13.79 -6.86 -0.59
N LEU A 75 12.88 -6.95 -1.55
CA LEU A 75 11.88 -8.01 -1.58
C LEU A 75 12.51 -9.34 -1.99
N SER A 76 12.49 -10.31 -1.09
CA SER A 76 12.91 -11.68 -1.37
C SER A 76 11.74 -12.67 -1.28
N ASN A 77 10.85 -12.49 -0.32
CA ASN A 77 9.66 -13.31 -0.13
C ASN A 77 8.50 -12.43 0.37
N ILE A 78 7.48 -12.26 -0.45
CA ILE A 78 6.33 -11.41 -0.15
C ILE A 78 5.55 -11.87 1.08
N GLU A 79 5.52 -13.18 1.34
CA GLU A 79 4.76 -13.74 2.46
C GLU A 79 5.43 -13.50 3.81
N THR A 80 6.74 -13.32 3.83
CA THR A 80 7.52 -13.13 5.06
C THR A 80 7.99 -11.71 5.26
N ASP A 81 8.39 -11.01 4.19
CA ASP A 81 8.99 -9.69 4.30
C ASP A 81 7.96 -8.61 4.65
N MET A 82 6.81 -8.63 4.00
CA MET A 82 5.78 -7.61 4.19
C MET A 82 5.10 -7.66 5.56
N PRO A 83 4.70 -8.83 6.09
CA PRO A 83 4.09 -8.90 7.43
C PRO A 83 4.96 -8.33 8.55
N ILE A 84 6.27 -8.49 8.47
CA ILE A 84 7.21 -7.92 9.45
C ILE A 84 7.13 -6.40 9.45
N ILE A 85 7.04 -5.78 8.28
CA ILE A 85 6.96 -4.33 8.14
C ILE A 85 5.59 -3.81 8.60
N PHE A 86 4.51 -4.51 8.24
CA PHE A 86 3.17 -4.19 8.72
C PHE A 86 3.09 -4.21 10.24
N ASP A 87 3.64 -5.24 10.85
CA ASP A 87 3.66 -5.39 12.29
C ASP A 87 4.46 -4.26 12.98
N LYS A 88 5.58 -3.90 12.41
CA LYS A 88 6.42 -2.79 12.87
C LYS A 88 5.68 -1.46 12.85
N TYR A 89 4.87 -1.22 11.85
CA TYR A 89 4.05 0.00 11.75
C TYR A 89 2.87 -0.05 12.72
N TYR A 90 2.03 -1.08 12.65
CA TYR A 90 0.79 -1.15 13.41
C TYR A 90 0.99 -1.35 14.91
N SER A 91 2.12 -1.87 15.35
CA SER A 91 2.44 -2.01 16.77
C SER A 91 2.96 -0.70 17.41
N SER A 92 3.26 0.31 16.63
CA SER A 92 3.79 1.58 17.10
C SER A 92 2.75 2.68 17.01
N LYS A 93 2.24 3.13 18.15
CA LYS A 93 1.29 4.25 18.21
C LYS A 93 1.91 5.53 17.65
N ASP A 94 3.19 5.76 17.89
CA ASP A 94 3.89 6.95 17.41
C ASP A 94 3.94 6.99 15.88
N LYS A 95 4.21 5.85 15.23
CA LYS A 95 4.20 5.76 13.77
C LYS A 95 2.81 5.96 13.18
N CYS A 96 1.78 5.51 13.87
CA CYS A 96 0.39 5.65 13.44
C CYS A 96 -0.19 7.03 13.73
N THR A 97 0.47 7.87 14.51
CA THR A 97 -0.01 9.20 14.88
C THR A 97 0.65 10.25 14.00
N CYS A 98 -0.18 11.04 13.32
CA CYS A 98 0.31 12.11 12.47
C CYS A 98 0.94 13.24 13.28
N SER A 99 2.19 13.55 13.00
CA SER A 99 2.90 14.66 13.65
C SER A 99 2.40 16.03 13.20
N LYS A 100 1.68 16.09 12.08
CA LYS A 100 1.18 17.34 11.51
C LYS A 100 -0.21 17.72 12.02
N CYS A 101 -1.16 16.77 12.07
CA CYS A 101 -2.54 17.02 12.47
C CYS A 101 -2.97 16.29 13.75
N GLY A 102 -2.15 15.40 14.28
CA GLY A 102 -2.41 14.69 15.54
C GLY A 102 -3.34 13.48 15.43
N THR A 103 -3.89 13.19 14.25
CA THR A 103 -4.79 12.05 14.04
C THR A 103 -4.03 10.73 14.16
N THR A 104 -4.59 9.78 14.88
CA THR A 104 -4.05 8.43 15.01
C THR A 104 -4.78 7.47 14.08
N MET A 105 -4.03 6.77 13.22
CA MET A 105 -4.55 5.77 12.30
C MET A 105 -4.83 4.47 13.04
N LYS A 106 -5.91 3.80 12.68
CA LYS A 106 -6.26 2.48 13.21
C LYS A 106 -5.75 1.38 12.28
N ALA A 107 -5.36 0.25 12.86
CA ALA A 107 -5.05 -0.93 12.08
C ALA A 107 -6.31 -1.41 11.35
N PRO A 108 -6.18 -1.90 10.09
CA PRO A 108 -7.32 -2.48 9.40
C PRO A 108 -7.83 -3.71 10.12
N ASN A 109 -9.13 -3.94 10.06
CA ASN A 109 -9.71 -5.16 10.60
C ASN A 109 -9.13 -6.37 9.88
N LYS A 110 -8.69 -7.35 10.63
CA LYS A 110 -8.30 -8.64 10.06
C LYS A 110 -9.57 -9.31 9.53
N ILE A 111 -9.53 -9.61 8.28
CA ILE A 111 -10.58 -10.39 7.65
C ILE A 111 -10.35 -11.86 7.95
#